data_5c67b05825f1c1646a1eba6db9ffea2b
#
_entry.id   5c67b05825f1c1646a1eba6db9ffea2b
#
_cell.length_a   1.000
_cell.length_b   1.000
_cell.length_c   1.000
_cell.angle_alpha   90.00
_cell.angle_beta   90.00
_cell.angle_gamma   90.00
#
_symmetry.space_group_name_H-M   'P 1'
#
loop_
_entity.id
_entity.type
_entity.pdbx_description
1 polymer ?
#
loop_
_entity_poly.entity_id
_entity_poly.type
_entity_poly.pdbx_seq_one_letter_code
_entity_poly.pdbx_strand_id
1 'polypeptide(L)'
;DQLIYIPLPDEDSRHQIFKACLRKSPLSKDIDLRALAKYTQGFSGADITEICQRACKYAIRENIEKDIEKEKRRAENPDSMDEDADDEISEIKPAHFEESMKYARRSVSDADIRKYQAFAQTLQQSRGFGTEFRFSETSGGAAASDPFTTSNAGADDDDLYS
;
A
#
# COMPACT_ATOMS: atom_id res chain seq x y z
N ASP A 1 -11.84 23.13 1.26
CA ASP A 1 -11.96 21.65 1.34
C ASP A 1 -11.63 21.03 -0.01
N GLN A 2 -10.62 20.21 -0.04
CA GLN A 2 -10.24 19.47 -1.25
C GLN A 2 -10.81 18.05 -1.17
N LEU A 3 -11.62 17.69 -2.15
CA LEU A 3 -12.13 16.33 -2.30
C LEU A 3 -11.15 15.53 -3.17
N ILE A 4 -10.61 14.47 -2.60
CA ILE A 4 -9.69 13.56 -3.30
C ILE A 4 -10.39 12.21 -3.43
N TYR A 5 -10.50 11.71 -4.67
CA TYR A 5 -10.99 10.39 -4.96
C TYR A 5 -9.82 9.39 -4.95
N ILE A 6 -9.93 8.36 -4.11
CA ILE A 6 -8.98 7.25 -4.07
C ILE A 6 -9.72 6.01 -4.55
N PRO A 7 -9.38 5.47 -5.73
CA PRO A 7 -9.98 4.24 -6.23
C PRO A 7 -9.54 3.02 -5.42
N LEU A 8 -10.29 1.91 -5.55
CA LEU A 8 -9.84 0.63 -5.03
C LEU A 8 -8.54 0.20 -5.72
N PRO A 9 -7.65 -0.50 -4.99
CA PRO A 9 -6.37 -0.94 -5.56
C PRO A 9 -6.58 -1.92 -6.71
N ASP A 10 -5.80 -1.78 -7.76
CA ASP A 10 -5.70 -2.74 -8.86
C ASP A 10 -4.88 -3.98 -8.44
N GLU A 11 -4.70 -4.93 -9.35
CA GLU A 11 -3.96 -6.18 -9.07
C GLU A 11 -2.52 -5.91 -8.62
N ASP A 12 -1.82 -5.01 -9.30
CA ASP A 12 -0.43 -4.69 -8.96
C ASP A 12 -0.34 -3.96 -7.61
N SER A 13 -1.25 -3.04 -7.34
CA SER A 13 -1.33 -2.37 -6.04
C SER A 13 -1.64 -3.35 -4.92
N ARG A 14 -2.56 -4.29 -5.12
CA ARG A 14 -2.86 -5.35 -4.14
C ARG A 14 -1.64 -6.23 -3.89
N HIS A 15 -0.92 -6.61 -4.94
CA HIS A 15 0.33 -7.36 -4.80
C HIS A 15 1.36 -6.61 -3.94
N GLN A 16 1.51 -5.30 -4.15
CA GLN A 16 2.40 -4.47 -3.34
C GLN A 16 1.93 -4.38 -1.87
N ILE A 17 0.62 -4.30 -1.63
CA ILE A 17 0.05 -4.29 -0.28
C ILE A 17 0.36 -5.62 0.43
N PHE A 18 0.15 -6.77 -0.22
CA PHE A 18 0.53 -8.07 0.35
C PHE A 18 2.02 -8.12 0.68
N LYS A 19 2.86 -7.69 -0.23
CA LYS A 19 4.31 -7.65 -0.03
C LYS A 19 4.72 -6.76 1.14
N ALA A 20 4.09 -5.60 1.28
CA ALA A 20 4.35 -4.69 2.38
C ALA A 20 3.89 -5.24 3.74
N CYS A 21 2.68 -5.81 3.79
CA CYS A 21 2.11 -6.38 5.02
C CYS A 21 2.91 -7.58 5.54
N LEU A 22 3.42 -8.40 4.63
CA LEU A 22 4.11 -9.65 4.95
C LEU A 22 5.63 -9.50 5.01
N ARG A 23 6.15 -8.30 4.79
CA ARG A 23 7.59 -8.02 4.73
C ARG A 23 8.35 -8.45 5.98
N LYS A 24 7.72 -8.36 7.15
CA LYS A 24 8.33 -8.68 8.45
C LYS A 24 7.98 -10.07 8.94
N SER A 25 7.17 -10.80 8.20
CA SER A 25 6.69 -12.11 8.60
C SER A 25 7.43 -13.20 7.82
N PRO A 26 7.79 -14.32 8.44
CA PRO A 26 8.37 -15.45 7.73
C PRO A 26 7.31 -16.09 6.83
N LEU A 27 7.57 -16.10 5.53
CA LEU A 27 6.72 -16.68 4.51
C LEU A 27 7.31 -17.97 3.99
N SER A 28 6.46 -18.98 3.80
CA SER A 28 6.83 -20.17 3.06
C SER A 28 7.11 -19.82 1.60
N LYS A 29 8.06 -20.49 0.99
CA LYS A 29 8.44 -20.31 -0.41
C LYS A 29 7.33 -20.67 -1.40
N ASP A 30 6.36 -21.46 -0.96
CA ASP A 30 5.25 -21.96 -1.77
C ASP A 30 4.11 -20.93 -1.96
N ILE A 31 4.21 -19.76 -1.34
CA ILE A 31 3.18 -18.72 -1.41
C ILE A 31 3.39 -17.86 -2.64
N ASP A 32 2.39 -17.86 -3.52
CA ASP A 32 2.33 -16.94 -4.65
C ASP A 32 1.46 -15.72 -4.30
N LEU A 33 2.13 -14.61 -4.00
CA LEU A 33 1.47 -13.33 -3.71
C LEU A 33 0.69 -12.76 -4.90
N ARG A 34 1.08 -13.11 -6.14
CA ARG A 34 0.35 -12.71 -7.34
C ARG A 34 -0.98 -13.43 -7.45
N ALA A 35 -1.01 -14.72 -7.14
CA ALA A 35 -2.26 -15.47 -7.09
C ALA A 35 -3.21 -14.87 -6.05
N LEU A 36 -2.71 -14.54 -4.85
CA LEU A 36 -3.50 -13.86 -3.82
C LEU A 36 -4.05 -12.51 -4.31
N ALA A 37 -3.25 -11.73 -5.01
CA ALA A 37 -3.69 -10.45 -5.58
C ALA A 37 -4.82 -10.63 -6.60
N LYS A 38 -4.81 -11.69 -7.39
CA LYS A 38 -5.89 -12.03 -8.33
C LYS A 38 -7.18 -12.43 -7.61
N TYR A 39 -7.08 -13.27 -6.58
CA TYR A 39 -8.24 -13.73 -5.82
C TYR A 39 -8.90 -12.63 -4.98
N THR A 40 -8.20 -11.54 -4.69
CA THR A 40 -8.70 -10.43 -3.89
C THR A 40 -9.24 -9.27 -4.71
N GLN A 41 -9.74 -9.52 -5.90
CA GLN A 41 -10.35 -8.50 -6.74
C GLN A 41 -11.52 -7.82 -6.01
N GLY A 42 -11.52 -6.48 -6.00
CA GLY A 42 -12.54 -5.68 -5.33
C GLY A 42 -12.36 -5.53 -3.82
N PHE A 43 -11.27 -6.04 -3.25
CA PHE A 43 -10.92 -5.83 -1.86
C PHE A 43 -10.21 -4.49 -1.67
N SER A 44 -10.49 -3.82 -0.56
CA SER A 44 -9.76 -2.62 -0.14
C SER A 44 -8.40 -2.97 0.48
N GLY A 45 -7.53 -1.98 0.63
CA GLY A 45 -6.26 -2.19 1.33
C GLY A 45 -6.43 -2.67 2.77
N ALA A 46 -7.48 -2.21 3.46
CA ALA A 46 -7.80 -2.65 4.81
C ALA A 46 -8.22 -4.13 4.85
N ASP A 47 -9.03 -4.58 3.89
CA ASP A 47 -9.45 -5.97 3.78
C ASP A 47 -8.25 -6.90 3.55
N ILE A 48 -7.32 -6.49 2.70
CA ILE A 48 -6.08 -7.24 2.42
C ILE A 48 -5.22 -7.32 3.67
N THR A 49 -5.09 -6.22 4.41
CA THR A 49 -4.35 -6.19 5.67
C THR A 49 -4.97 -7.14 6.69
N GLU A 50 -6.29 -7.19 6.78
CA GLU A 50 -7.00 -8.13 7.67
C GLU A 50 -6.73 -9.60 7.28
N ILE A 51 -6.73 -9.92 5.99
CA ILE A 51 -6.38 -11.26 5.50
C ILE A 51 -4.97 -11.65 5.94
N CYS A 52 -4.00 -10.77 5.76
CA CYS A 52 -2.61 -11.01 6.19
C CYS A 52 -2.50 -11.21 7.71
N GLN A 53 -3.18 -10.39 8.50
CA GLN A 53 -3.19 -10.52 9.97
C GLN A 53 -3.81 -11.82 10.43
N ARG A 54 -4.89 -12.28 9.80
CA ARG A 54 -5.51 -13.58 10.11
C ARG A 54 -4.58 -14.74 9.76
N ALA A 55 -3.95 -14.69 8.59
CA ALA A 55 -2.97 -15.72 8.20
C ALA A 55 -1.81 -15.80 9.20
N CYS A 56 -1.29 -14.66 9.65
CA CYS A 56 -0.27 -14.62 10.70
C CYS A 56 -0.76 -15.24 12.02
N LYS A 57 -1.99 -14.95 12.43
CA LYS A 57 -2.58 -15.52 13.66
C LYS A 57 -2.73 -17.03 13.56
N TYR A 58 -3.13 -17.55 12.41
CA TYR A 58 -3.22 -19.01 12.20
C TYR A 58 -1.86 -19.69 12.25
N ALA A 59 -0.84 -19.07 11.66
CA ALA A 59 0.53 -19.59 11.73
C ALA A 59 1.04 -19.65 13.18
N ILE A 60 0.83 -18.59 13.94
CA ILE A 60 1.22 -18.54 15.36
C ILE A 60 0.46 -19.60 16.17
N ARG A 61 -0.86 -19.73 15.94
CA ARG A 61 -1.68 -20.74 16.64
C ARG A 61 -1.19 -22.15 16.35
N GLU A 62 -0.92 -22.48 15.09
CA GLU A 62 -0.39 -23.79 14.71
C GLU A 62 0.94 -24.09 15.43
N ASN A 63 1.81 -23.09 15.55
CA ASN A 63 3.08 -23.25 16.24
C ASN A 63 2.89 -23.52 17.74
N ILE A 64 2.01 -22.75 18.39
CA ILE A 64 1.69 -22.95 19.81
C ILE A 64 1.10 -24.35 20.05
N GLU A 65 0.20 -24.82 19.19
CA GLU A 65 -0.39 -26.16 19.28
C GLU A 65 0.68 -27.26 19.17
N LYS A 66 1.63 -27.09 18.26
CA LYS A 66 2.77 -28.01 18.13
C LYS A 66 3.66 -28.04 19.37
N ASP A 67 3.92 -26.86 19.96
CA ASP A 67 4.73 -26.76 21.17
C ASP A 67 4.05 -27.43 22.36
N ILE A 68 2.74 -27.25 22.52
CA ILE A 68 1.96 -27.95 23.56
C ILE A 68 1.98 -29.44 23.34
N GLU A 69 1.87 -29.94 22.12
CA GLU A 69 1.99 -31.39 21.83
C GLU A 69 3.38 -31.92 22.12
N LYS A 70 4.43 -31.17 21.79
CA LYS A 70 5.82 -31.54 22.11
C LYS A 70 6.00 -31.64 23.63
N GLU A 71 5.49 -30.71 24.39
CA GLU A 71 5.55 -30.75 25.86
C GLU A 71 4.79 -31.94 26.46
N LYS A 72 3.59 -32.24 25.94
CA LYS A 72 2.82 -33.42 26.37
C LYS A 72 3.58 -34.73 26.11
N ARG A 73 4.18 -34.88 24.92
CA ARG A 73 4.99 -36.06 24.60
C ARG A 73 6.21 -36.19 25.51
N ARG A 74 6.88 -35.09 25.84
CA ARG A 74 8.00 -35.07 26.80
C ARG A 74 7.56 -35.47 28.20
N ALA A 75 6.38 -35.04 28.64
CA ALA A 75 5.82 -35.40 29.91
C ALA A 75 5.43 -36.90 30.01
N GLU A 76 4.96 -37.48 28.88
CA GLU A 76 4.59 -38.90 28.80
C GLU A 76 5.80 -39.80 28.62
N ASN A 77 6.86 -39.37 27.95
CA ASN A 77 8.09 -40.12 27.69
C ASN A 77 9.33 -39.27 27.96
N PRO A 78 9.78 -39.18 29.23
CA PRO A 78 10.96 -38.39 29.61
C PRO A 78 12.28 -38.91 29.01
N ASP A 79 12.34 -40.17 28.56
CA ASP A 79 13.53 -40.79 27.97
C ASP A 79 13.66 -40.65 26.46
N SER A 80 12.65 -40.12 25.77
CA SER A 80 12.77 -39.80 24.35
C SER A 80 13.53 -38.48 24.21
N MET A 81 14.84 -38.57 23.98
CA MET A 81 15.61 -37.45 23.46
C MET A 81 15.14 -37.20 22.03
N ASP A 82 14.12 -36.32 21.87
CA ASP A 82 13.81 -35.73 20.58
C ASP A 82 14.97 -34.82 20.21
N GLU A 83 15.87 -35.31 19.37
CA GLU A 83 16.95 -34.54 18.75
C GLU A 83 16.43 -33.49 17.75
N ASP A 84 15.13 -33.45 17.52
CA ASP A 84 14.46 -32.44 16.66
C ASP A 84 14.05 -31.24 17.50
N ALA A 85 15.02 -30.58 18.14
CA ALA A 85 14.89 -29.19 18.53
C ALA A 85 15.19 -28.28 17.31
N ASP A 86 14.59 -28.56 16.17
CA ASP A 86 14.44 -27.55 15.15
C ASP A 86 13.44 -26.53 15.71
N ASP A 87 13.95 -25.37 16.05
CA ASP A 87 13.14 -24.16 16.21
C ASP A 87 12.50 -23.87 14.84
N GLU A 88 11.46 -24.65 14.51
CA GLU A 88 10.63 -24.36 13.33
C GLU A 88 10.06 -22.97 13.49
N ILE A 89 10.70 -22.02 12.83
CA ILE A 89 10.16 -20.67 12.68
C ILE A 89 8.73 -20.83 12.18
N SER A 90 7.78 -20.22 12.87
CA SER A 90 6.37 -20.30 12.47
C SER A 90 6.17 -19.57 11.15
N GLU A 91 6.40 -20.29 10.06
CA GLU A 91 6.19 -19.76 8.71
C GLU A 91 4.71 -19.73 8.35
N ILE A 92 4.31 -18.67 7.67
CA ILE A 92 2.96 -18.57 7.11
C ILE A 92 2.91 -19.47 5.88
N LYS A 93 2.01 -20.46 5.90
CA LYS A 93 1.81 -21.43 4.82
C LYS A 93 0.63 -21.04 3.94
N PRO A 94 0.54 -21.54 2.68
CA PRO A 94 -0.62 -21.30 1.81
C PRO A 94 -1.96 -21.68 2.46
N ALA A 95 -1.99 -22.74 3.26
CA ALA A 95 -3.19 -23.18 3.98
C ALA A 95 -3.74 -22.11 4.95
N HIS A 96 -2.87 -21.32 5.57
CA HIS A 96 -3.28 -20.22 6.44
C HIS A 96 -3.98 -19.10 5.67
N PHE A 97 -3.55 -18.83 4.44
CA PHE A 97 -4.22 -17.88 3.57
C PHE A 97 -5.55 -18.42 3.06
N GLU A 98 -5.63 -19.69 2.69
CA GLU A 98 -6.89 -20.32 2.28
C GLU A 98 -7.92 -20.25 3.41
N GLU A 99 -7.53 -20.55 4.63
CA GLU A 99 -8.41 -20.44 5.80
C GLU A 99 -8.82 -18.99 6.05
N SER A 100 -7.87 -18.05 5.95
CA SER A 100 -8.15 -16.62 6.09
C SER A 100 -9.13 -16.13 5.01
N MET A 101 -9.00 -16.60 3.77
CA MET A 101 -9.85 -16.23 2.65
C MET A 101 -11.29 -16.72 2.81
N LYS A 102 -11.55 -17.83 3.49
CA LYS A 102 -12.90 -18.31 3.78
C LYS A 102 -13.74 -17.30 4.56
N TYR A 103 -13.09 -16.53 5.42
CA TYR A 103 -13.73 -15.52 6.27
C TYR A 103 -13.55 -14.10 5.76
N ALA A 104 -12.81 -13.93 4.66
CA ALA A 104 -12.59 -12.63 4.08
C ALA A 104 -13.88 -12.09 3.43
N ARG A 105 -14.20 -10.84 3.71
CA ARG A 105 -15.34 -10.14 3.12
C ARG A 105 -14.87 -8.82 2.54
N ARG A 106 -15.43 -8.45 1.40
CA ARG A 106 -15.22 -7.10 0.86
C ARG A 106 -15.96 -6.10 1.73
N SER A 107 -15.25 -5.09 2.21
CA SER A 107 -15.84 -3.99 2.98
C SER A 107 -16.64 -3.03 2.10
N VAL A 108 -16.31 -2.97 0.80
CA VAL A 108 -16.94 -2.08 -0.17
C VAL A 108 -17.84 -2.90 -1.09
N SER A 109 -19.14 -2.56 -1.13
CA SER A 109 -20.11 -3.22 -2.02
C SER A 109 -19.99 -2.70 -3.45
N ASP A 110 -20.48 -3.47 -4.42
CA ASP A 110 -20.52 -3.04 -5.82
C ASP A 110 -21.39 -1.78 -6.02
N ALA A 111 -22.40 -1.61 -5.17
CA ALA A 111 -23.24 -0.41 -5.17
C ALA A 111 -22.43 0.83 -4.72
N ASP A 112 -21.59 0.68 -3.72
CA ASP A 112 -20.73 1.77 -3.25
C ASP A 112 -19.65 2.10 -4.28
N ILE A 113 -19.07 1.10 -4.93
CA ILE A 113 -18.11 1.29 -6.02
C ILE A 113 -18.74 2.14 -7.14
N ARG A 114 -19.97 1.84 -7.55
CA ARG A 114 -20.69 2.61 -8.57
C ARG A 114 -20.96 4.05 -8.13
N LYS A 115 -21.34 4.26 -6.88
CA LYS A 115 -21.52 5.62 -6.33
C LYS A 115 -20.22 6.42 -6.38
N TYR A 116 -19.11 5.83 -5.95
CA TYR A 116 -17.82 6.49 -5.97
C TYR A 116 -17.31 6.76 -7.38
N GLN A 117 -17.54 5.84 -8.32
CA GLN A 117 -17.20 6.05 -9.74
C GLN A 117 -18.02 7.19 -10.36
N ALA A 118 -19.32 7.24 -10.09
CA ALA A 118 -20.17 8.33 -10.55
C ALA A 118 -19.71 9.68 -9.97
N PHE A 119 -19.35 9.71 -8.69
CA PHE A 119 -18.81 10.89 -8.04
C PHE A 119 -17.45 11.32 -8.64
N ALA A 120 -16.57 10.36 -8.92
CA ALA A 120 -15.29 10.63 -9.58
C ALA A 120 -15.49 11.25 -10.98
N GLN A 121 -16.44 10.74 -11.76
CA GLN A 121 -16.79 11.32 -13.06
C GLN A 121 -17.29 12.75 -12.91
N THR A 122 -18.15 13.01 -11.93
CA THR A 122 -18.63 14.37 -11.67
C THR A 122 -17.49 15.33 -11.30
N LEU A 123 -16.54 14.87 -10.48
CA LEU A 123 -15.36 15.65 -10.13
C LEU A 123 -14.45 15.91 -11.34
N GLN A 124 -14.28 14.94 -12.22
CA GLN A 124 -13.50 15.11 -13.43
C GLN A 124 -14.17 16.11 -14.37
N GLN A 125 -15.47 16.04 -14.53
CA GLN A 125 -16.24 16.99 -15.34
C GLN A 125 -16.17 18.41 -14.77
N SER A 126 -16.28 18.57 -13.45
CA SER A 126 -16.15 19.88 -12.81
C SER A 126 -14.75 20.48 -12.90
N ARG A 127 -13.72 19.64 -13.01
CA ARG A 127 -12.33 20.06 -13.24
C ARG A 127 -12.02 20.30 -14.71
N GLY A 128 -12.77 19.72 -15.63
CA GLY A 128 -12.60 19.86 -17.08
C GLY A 128 -12.95 21.27 -17.62
N PHE A 129 -13.54 22.15 -16.81
CA PHE A 129 -13.74 23.58 -17.12
C PHE A 129 -12.52 24.45 -16.74
N GLY A 130 -11.50 23.91 -16.15
CA GLY A 130 -10.25 24.60 -15.87
C GLY A 130 -9.21 24.19 -16.90
N THR A 131 -8.94 25.09 -17.82
CA THR A 131 -7.79 25.18 -18.73
C THR A 131 -6.69 24.16 -18.38
N GLU A 132 -6.35 23.34 -19.35
CA GLU A 132 -5.10 22.59 -19.35
C GLU A 132 -3.96 23.59 -19.06
N PHE A 133 -3.42 23.53 -17.87
CA PHE A 133 -2.22 24.27 -17.55
C PHE A 133 -1.07 23.56 -18.30
N ARG A 134 -0.83 24.00 -19.52
CA ARG A 134 0.36 23.66 -20.28
C ARG A 134 1.45 24.64 -19.89
N PHE A 135 2.52 24.13 -19.32
CA PHE A 135 3.79 24.82 -19.45
C PHE A 135 4.10 24.89 -20.95
N SER A 136 4.00 26.05 -21.53
CA SER A 136 4.51 26.27 -22.87
C SER A 136 6.01 26.03 -22.81
N GLU A 137 6.48 24.92 -23.34
CA GLU A 137 7.87 24.77 -23.70
C GLU A 137 8.16 25.81 -24.77
N THR A 138 8.71 26.95 -24.39
CA THR A 138 9.30 27.91 -25.32
C THR A 138 10.57 27.26 -25.86
N SER A 139 10.38 26.52 -26.95
CA SER A 139 11.49 26.24 -27.85
C SER A 139 11.89 27.52 -28.54
N GLY A 140 13.07 28.00 -28.23
CA GLY A 140 13.90 28.78 -29.15
C GLY A 140 13.52 30.25 -29.40
N GLY A 141 14.27 31.13 -28.78
CA GLY A 141 14.75 32.33 -29.41
C GLY A 141 13.79 33.50 -29.58
N ALA A 142 13.66 34.33 -28.56
CA ALA A 142 13.65 35.78 -28.67
C ALA A 142 13.83 36.37 -27.28
N ALA A 143 14.80 37.22 -27.10
CA ALA A 143 15.10 37.97 -25.89
C ALA A 143 13.85 38.67 -25.38
N ALA A 144 13.21 38.15 -24.34
CA ALA A 144 12.23 38.90 -23.59
C ALA A 144 12.98 39.75 -22.59
N SER A 145 12.95 41.06 -22.80
CA SER A 145 13.42 42.07 -21.90
C SER A 145 12.82 41.86 -20.49
N ASP A 146 13.68 41.77 -19.55
CA ASP A 146 13.38 41.66 -18.12
C ASP A 146 12.62 42.95 -17.70
N PRO A 147 11.39 42.88 -17.17
CA PRO A 147 10.67 44.07 -16.75
C PRO A 147 11.22 44.73 -15.48
N PHE A 148 12.29 44.19 -14.91
CA PHE A 148 12.94 44.71 -13.72
C PHE A 148 14.30 45.39 -13.95
N THR A 149 14.78 45.48 -15.19
CA THR A 149 15.92 46.31 -15.49
C THR A 149 15.45 47.75 -15.64
N THR A 150 15.28 48.47 -14.55
CA THR A 150 15.26 49.92 -14.54
C THR A 150 16.62 50.40 -14.96
N SER A 151 16.67 50.96 -16.16
CA SER A 151 17.83 51.73 -16.62
C SER A 151 18.08 52.88 -15.65
N ASN A 152 19.09 52.72 -14.82
CA ASN A 152 19.63 53.81 -14.05
C ASN A 152 20.56 54.61 -14.98
N ALA A 153 19.96 55.54 -15.70
CA ALA A 153 20.71 56.60 -16.36
C ALA A 153 20.84 57.76 -15.38
N GLY A 154 22.09 58.15 -15.15
CA GLY A 154 22.54 59.05 -14.14
C GLY A 154 21.83 60.37 -13.99
N ALA A 155 21.80 60.81 -12.79
CA ALA A 155 21.84 62.25 -12.47
C ALA A 155 22.67 62.36 -11.22
N ASP A 156 23.81 63.02 -11.39
CA ASP A 156 24.59 63.65 -10.33
C ASP A 156 23.67 64.54 -9.51
N ASP A 157 23.69 64.38 -8.22
CA ASP A 157 23.43 65.46 -7.28
C ASP A 157 24.30 65.21 -6.02
N ASP A 158 25.54 65.74 -6.12
CA ASP A 158 26.27 66.32 -5.01
C ASP A 158 25.38 67.42 -4.42
N ASP A 159 25.02 67.29 -3.19
CA ASP A 159 24.82 68.35 -2.19
C ASP A 159 23.78 67.94 -1.14
N LEU A 160 24.21 67.25 -0.14
CA LEU A 160 23.48 67.18 1.12
C LEU A 160 24.39 66.73 2.28
N TYR A 161 25.47 67.58 2.51
CA TYR A 161 26.03 67.75 3.84
C TYR A 161 26.85 69.08 3.88
N SER A 162 26.12 70.10 4.21
CA SER A 162 26.71 71.28 4.90
C SER A 162 25.84 71.63 6.05
#